data_957d61ae21251ddb4dd9cb78ceed24bf
#
_entry.id   957d61ae21251ddb4dd9cb78ceed24bf
#
_cell.length_a   1.000
_cell.length_b   1.000
_cell.length_c   1.000
_cell.angle_alpha   90.00
_cell.angle_beta   90.00
_cell.angle_gamma   90.00
#
_symmetry.space_group_name_H-M   'P 1'
#
loop_
_entity.id
_entity.type
_entity.pdbx_description
1 polymer ?
#
loop_
_entity_poly.entity_id
_entity_poly.type
_entity_poly.pdbx_seq_one_letter_code
_entity_poly.pdbx_strand_id
1 'polypeptide(L)'
;MEKLTIQEEEAMIYIWELGSCFVKDIVAKYPQPAPPYTTVASIIKNLERKQYVTAARVGNTYQYTPAIRESEYKRTFMSGFVRNYFENSYKEMVSFFAKEQKISTKDLKDI
;
A
#
# COMPACT_ATOMS: atom_id res chain seq x y z
N MET A 1 -4.45 4.29 -12.75
CA MET A 1 -3.74 4.22 -11.45
C MET A 1 -2.34 3.72 -11.72
N GLU A 2 -1.34 4.54 -11.41
CA GLU A 2 0.06 4.19 -11.67
C GLU A 2 0.55 3.21 -10.59
N LYS A 3 1.36 2.22 -11.00
CA LYS A 3 1.87 1.21 -10.08
C LYS A 3 2.88 1.82 -9.11
N LEU A 4 2.82 1.42 -7.85
CA LEU A 4 3.75 1.85 -6.82
C LEU A 4 4.98 0.95 -6.79
N THR A 5 6.13 1.53 -6.45
CA THR A 5 7.32 0.76 -6.08
C THR A 5 7.09 0.16 -4.70
N ILE A 6 7.95 -0.81 -4.31
CA ILE A 6 7.87 -1.43 -2.99
C ILE A 6 8.01 -0.39 -1.88
N GLN A 7 8.91 0.56 -2.05
CA GLN A 7 9.12 1.62 -1.06
C GLN A 7 7.93 2.58 -0.97
N GLU A 8 7.34 2.91 -2.11
CA GLU A 8 6.14 3.73 -2.15
C GLU A 8 4.94 3.01 -1.53
N GLU A 9 4.83 1.72 -1.79
CA GLU A 9 3.75 0.90 -1.24
C GLU A 9 3.84 0.82 0.29
N GLU A 10 5.05 0.64 0.82
CA GLU A 10 5.25 0.64 2.28
C GLU A 10 4.80 1.96 2.90
N ALA A 11 5.25 3.08 2.34
CA ALA A 11 4.84 4.39 2.85
C ALA A 11 3.33 4.59 2.75
N MET A 12 2.73 4.13 1.64
CA MET A 12 1.29 4.28 1.45
C MET A 12 0.48 3.45 2.44
N ILE A 13 0.95 2.25 2.80
CA ILE A 13 0.32 1.43 3.85
C ILE A 13 0.26 2.21 5.16
N TYR A 14 1.35 2.86 5.54
CA TYR A 14 1.37 3.67 6.76
C TYR A 14 0.42 4.86 6.68
N ILE A 15 0.35 5.50 5.51
CA ILE A 15 -0.55 6.63 5.30
C ILE A 15 -2.01 6.19 5.40
N TRP A 16 -2.37 5.03 4.83
CA TRP A 16 -3.73 4.51 4.97
C TRP A 16 -4.08 4.23 6.44
N GLU A 17 -3.13 3.71 7.21
CA GLU A 17 -3.37 3.47 8.64
C GLU A 17 -3.57 4.77 9.41
N LEU A 18 -2.78 5.81 9.08
CA LEU A 18 -2.81 7.08 9.79
C LEU A 18 -3.97 7.98 9.34
N GLY A 19 -4.37 7.89 8.09
CA GLY A 19 -5.27 8.88 7.50
C GLY A 19 -4.50 10.16 7.18
N SER A 20 -5.07 11.33 7.50
CA SER A 20 -4.36 12.60 7.33
C SER A 20 -3.18 12.67 8.30
N CYS A 21 -1.99 12.93 7.78
CA CYS A 21 -0.77 12.80 8.57
C CYS A 21 0.35 13.70 8.04
N PHE A 22 1.38 13.86 8.86
CA PHE A 22 2.60 14.59 8.52
C PHE A 22 3.73 13.61 8.26
N VAL A 23 4.80 14.07 7.60
CA VAL A 23 5.96 13.20 7.29
C VAL A 23 6.52 12.57 8.57
N LYS A 24 6.62 13.32 9.67
CA LYS A 24 7.12 12.79 10.94
C LYS A 24 6.30 11.61 11.45
N ASP A 25 4.99 11.64 11.24
CA ASP A 25 4.10 10.56 11.67
C ASP A 25 4.35 9.29 10.87
N ILE A 26 4.62 9.47 9.58
CA ILE A 26 4.92 8.35 8.69
C ILE A 26 6.27 7.73 9.04
N VAL A 27 7.29 8.57 9.28
CA VAL A 27 8.61 8.09 9.71
C VAL A 27 8.50 7.25 10.98
N ALA A 28 7.65 7.67 11.91
CA ALA A 28 7.45 6.96 13.18
C ALA A 28 6.82 5.57 13.00
N LYS A 29 6.20 5.29 11.87
CA LYS A 29 5.62 3.98 11.58
C LYS A 29 6.64 2.96 11.08
N TYR A 30 7.78 3.40 10.58
CA TYR A 30 8.80 2.50 10.04
C TYR A 30 9.48 1.71 11.17
N PRO A 31 9.86 0.44 10.90
CA PRO A 31 10.69 -0.29 11.85
C PRO A 31 12.06 0.38 12.01
N GLN A 32 12.64 0.25 13.19
CA GLN A 32 13.94 0.81 13.48
C GLN A 32 15.06 -0.07 12.90
N PRO A 33 16.12 0.53 12.30
CA PRO A 33 16.31 1.96 12.13
C PRO A 33 15.44 2.51 10.97
N ALA A 34 14.71 3.57 11.24
CA ALA A 34 13.87 4.21 10.23
C ALA A 34 14.72 4.91 9.16
N PRO A 35 14.21 5.02 7.92
CA PRO A 35 14.89 5.85 6.91
C PRO A 35 14.96 7.31 7.36
N PRO A 36 15.93 8.08 6.82
CA PRO A 36 15.97 9.50 7.11
C PRO A 36 14.68 10.22 6.69
N TYR A 37 14.36 11.27 7.42
CA TYR A 37 13.19 12.09 7.13
C TYR A 37 13.14 12.54 5.66
N THR A 38 14.29 12.98 5.12
CA THR A 38 14.36 13.46 3.74
C THR A 38 14.05 12.36 2.72
N THR A 39 14.44 11.13 3.01
CA THR A 39 14.14 9.98 2.15
C THR A 39 12.63 9.71 2.13
N VAL A 40 12.01 9.69 3.29
CA VAL A 40 10.56 9.47 3.39
C VAL A 40 9.81 10.62 2.73
N ALA A 41 10.24 11.86 2.93
CA ALA A 41 9.64 13.01 2.29
C ALA A 41 9.68 12.91 0.76
N SER A 42 10.79 12.42 0.19
CA SER A 42 10.90 12.19 -1.26
C SER A 42 9.93 11.13 -1.75
N ILE A 43 9.79 10.04 -1.00
CA ILE A 43 8.83 8.97 -1.34
C ILE A 43 7.40 9.53 -1.38
N ILE A 44 7.05 10.35 -0.39
CA ILE A 44 5.71 10.94 -0.30
C ILE A 44 5.47 11.93 -1.45
N LYS A 45 6.50 12.69 -1.86
CA LYS A 45 6.41 13.56 -3.03
C LYS A 45 6.10 12.76 -4.29
N ASN A 46 6.68 11.58 -4.44
CA ASN A 46 6.37 10.70 -5.56
C ASN A 46 4.92 10.19 -5.48
N LEU A 47 4.44 9.88 -4.28
CA LEU A 47 3.04 9.48 -4.09
C LEU A 47 2.08 10.60 -4.46
N GLU A 48 2.42 11.83 -4.12
CA GLU A 48 1.64 13.01 -4.49
C GLU A 48 1.62 13.17 -6.02
N ARG A 49 2.78 13.06 -6.67
CA ARG A 49 2.89 13.13 -8.13
C ARG A 49 2.06 12.05 -8.81
N LYS A 50 2.03 10.86 -8.24
CA LYS A 50 1.23 9.73 -8.75
C LYS A 50 -0.25 9.83 -8.37
N GLN A 51 -0.63 10.87 -7.65
CA GLN A 51 -2.00 11.16 -7.24
C GLN A 51 -2.59 10.17 -6.23
N TYR A 52 -1.72 9.57 -5.41
CA TYR A 52 -2.15 8.69 -4.33
C TYR A 52 -2.47 9.46 -3.06
N VAL A 53 -1.86 10.63 -2.89
CA VAL A 53 -2.11 11.51 -1.75
C VAL A 53 -2.30 12.93 -2.24
N THR A 54 -3.02 13.73 -1.46
CA THR A 54 -3.09 15.17 -1.62
C THR A 54 -2.34 15.82 -0.47
N ALA A 55 -1.81 17.02 -0.71
CA ALA A 55 -1.06 17.78 0.28
C ALA A 55 -1.77 19.10 0.57
N ALA A 56 -1.87 19.45 1.84
CA ALA A 56 -2.40 20.74 2.28
C ALA A 56 -1.40 21.38 3.23
N ARG A 57 -1.12 22.66 3.03
CA ARG A 57 -0.18 23.37 3.90
C ARG A 57 -0.82 23.62 5.27
N VAL A 58 -0.09 23.28 6.33
CA VAL A 58 -0.47 23.50 7.71
C VAL A 58 0.73 24.12 8.41
N GLY A 59 0.66 25.42 8.67
CA GLY A 59 1.81 26.15 9.23
C GLY A 59 2.98 26.11 8.27
N ASN A 60 4.12 25.62 8.73
CA ASN A 60 5.36 25.51 7.94
C ASN A 60 5.56 24.13 7.30
N THR A 61 4.56 23.27 7.37
CA THR A 61 4.69 21.90 6.87
C THR A 61 3.46 21.54 6.02
N TYR A 62 3.44 20.31 5.52
CA TYR A 62 2.33 19.80 4.71
C TYR A 62 1.69 18.61 5.41
N GLN A 63 0.38 18.58 5.40
CA GLN A 63 -0.41 17.46 5.83
C GLN A 63 -0.83 16.66 4.59
N TYR A 64 -0.62 15.37 4.62
CA TYR A 64 -0.94 14.47 3.49
C TYR A 64 -2.16 13.63 3.83
N THR A 65 -3.03 13.48 2.85
CA THR A 65 -4.28 12.72 2.99
C THR A 65 -4.39 11.73 1.84
N PRO A 66 -4.78 10.47 2.10
CA PRO A 66 -4.99 9.52 1.01
C PRO A 66 -6.04 10.01 0.02
N ALA A 67 -5.71 9.96 -1.29
CA ALA A 67 -6.63 10.29 -2.37
C ALA A 67 -7.23 9.03 -2.99
N ILE A 68 -6.62 7.88 -2.76
CA ILE A 68 -7.06 6.57 -3.25
C ILE A 68 -7.28 5.69 -2.04
N ARG A 69 -8.39 4.98 -2.00
CA ARG A 69 -8.69 4.05 -0.90
C ARG A 69 -7.80 2.82 -0.99
N GLU A 70 -7.42 2.28 0.16
CA GLU A 70 -6.65 1.05 0.24
C GLU A 70 -7.36 -0.11 -0.47
N SER A 71 -8.67 -0.24 -0.29
CA SER A 71 -9.47 -1.28 -0.93
C SER A 71 -9.46 -1.16 -2.45
N GLU A 72 -9.48 0.06 -2.97
CA GLU A 72 -9.42 0.32 -4.40
C GLU A 72 -8.06 -0.11 -4.99
N TYR A 73 -6.97 0.25 -4.31
CA TYR A 73 -5.63 -0.14 -4.72
C TYR A 73 -5.48 -1.67 -4.72
N LYS A 74 -5.91 -2.32 -3.64
CA LYS A 74 -5.85 -3.78 -3.52
C LYS A 74 -6.64 -4.46 -4.63
N ARG A 75 -7.84 -3.97 -4.90
CA ARG A 75 -8.68 -4.54 -5.96
C ARG A 75 -7.99 -4.46 -7.32
N THR A 76 -7.46 -3.29 -7.66
CA THR A 76 -6.78 -3.08 -8.94
C THR A 76 -5.54 -3.96 -9.06
N PHE A 77 -4.71 -3.98 -8.01
CA PHE A 77 -3.47 -4.76 -8.00
C PHE A 77 -3.77 -6.25 -8.08
N MET A 78 -4.70 -6.76 -7.26
CA MET A 78 -5.01 -8.19 -7.22
C MET A 78 -5.65 -8.66 -8.52
N SER A 79 -6.50 -7.84 -9.12
CA SER A 79 -7.10 -8.18 -10.42
C SER A 79 -6.02 -8.38 -11.49
N GLY A 80 -5.04 -7.49 -11.54
CA GLY A 80 -3.91 -7.60 -12.47
C GLY A 80 -3.05 -8.83 -12.17
N PHE A 81 -2.79 -9.09 -10.90
CA PHE A 81 -1.99 -10.22 -10.45
C PHE A 81 -2.66 -11.54 -10.88
N VAL A 82 -3.95 -11.69 -10.61
CA VAL A 82 -4.69 -12.92 -10.96
C VAL A 82 -4.75 -13.09 -12.47
N ARG A 83 -4.97 -12.02 -13.23
CA ARG A 83 -5.00 -12.09 -14.70
C ARG A 83 -3.64 -12.53 -15.25
N ASN A 84 -2.54 -11.96 -14.74
CA ASN A 84 -1.21 -12.20 -15.31
C ASN A 84 -0.60 -13.53 -14.89
N TYR A 85 -0.87 -13.99 -13.66
CA TYR A 85 -0.23 -15.19 -13.12
C TYR A 85 -1.14 -16.41 -13.08
N PHE A 86 -2.47 -16.22 -13.11
CA PHE A 86 -3.44 -17.31 -12.97
C PHE A 86 -4.51 -17.29 -14.05
N GLU A 87 -4.22 -16.64 -15.18
CA GLU A 87 -5.15 -16.57 -16.34
C GLU A 87 -6.56 -16.14 -15.92
N ASN A 88 -6.62 -15.17 -15.01
CA ASN A 88 -7.87 -14.62 -14.46
C ASN A 88 -8.69 -15.62 -13.63
N SER A 89 -8.06 -16.69 -13.14
CA SER A 89 -8.75 -17.69 -12.32
C SER A 89 -8.39 -17.52 -10.84
N TYR A 90 -9.34 -17.00 -10.06
CA TYR A 90 -9.19 -16.89 -8.61
C TYR A 90 -9.13 -18.27 -7.95
N LYS A 91 -9.83 -19.25 -8.52
CA LYS A 91 -9.78 -20.64 -8.07
C LYS A 91 -8.37 -21.20 -8.17
N GLU A 92 -7.69 -20.96 -9.29
CA GLU A 92 -6.31 -21.40 -9.50
C GLU A 92 -5.37 -20.72 -8.51
N MET A 93 -5.58 -19.44 -8.25
CA MET A 93 -4.77 -18.70 -7.27
C MET A 93 -4.92 -19.31 -5.87
N VAL A 94 -6.15 -19.55 -5.43
CA VAL A 94 -6.42 -20.15 -4.11
C VAL A 94 -5.84 -21.55 -4.03
N SER A 95 -5.99 -22.36 -5.10
CA SER A 95 -5.44 -23.71 -5.17
C SER A 95 -3.92 -23.71 -5.06
N PHE A 96 -3.26 -22.75 -5.73
CA PHE A 96 -1.81 -22.61 -5.66
C PHE A 96 -1.35 -22.37 -4.22
N PHE A 97 -1.95 -21.38 -3.53
CA PHE A 97 -1.57 -21.07 -2.16
C PHE A 97 -1.93 -22.19 -1.18
N ALA A 98 -3.01 -22.91 -1.43
CA ALA A 98 -3.39 -24.07 -0.61
C ALA A 98 -2.34 -25.20 -0.73
N LYS A 99 -1.87 -25.47 -1.96
CA LYS A 99 -0.81 -26.47 -2.20
C LYS A 99 0.52 -26.07 -1.56
N GLU A 100 0.82 -24.76 -1.51
CA GLU A 100 2.00 -24.23 -0.86
C GLU A 100 1.83 -24.14 0.66
N GLN A 101 0.69 -24.59 1.21
CA GLN A 101 0.36 -24.59 2.62
C GLN A 101 0.34 -23.18 3.22
N LYS A 102 0.03 -22.17 2.39
CA LYS A 102 -0.14 -20.79 2.85
C LYS A 102 -1.56 -20.50 3.30
N ILE A 103 -2.51 -21.34 2.87
CA ILE A 103 -3.91 -21.26 3.26
C ILE A 103 -4.31 -22.63 3.80
N SER A 104 -4.75 -22.71 5.06
CA SER A 104 -5.19 -23.95 5.68
C SER A 104 -6.64 -24.27 5.30
N THR A 105 -7.05 -25.52 5.53
CA THR A 105 -8.45 -25.92 5.35
C THR A 105 -9.37 -25.07 6.22
N LYS A 106 -8.93 -24.76 7.45
CA LYS A 106 -9.68 -23.91 8.36
C LYS A 106 -9.85 -22.50 7.80
N ASP A 107 -8.76 -21.93 7.25
CA ASP A 107 -8.81 -20.59 6.64
C ASP A 107 -9.82 -20.56 5.50
N LEU A 108 -9.84 -21.59 4.66
CA LEU A 108 -10.77 -21.67 3.54
C LEU A 108 -12.22 -21.77 4.00
N LYS A 109 -12.48 -22.46 5.12
CA LYS A 109 -13.82 -22.56 5.67
C LYS A 109 -14.29 -21.25 6.31
N ASP A 110 -13.37 -20.43 6.78
CA ASP A 110 -13.69 -19.16 7.44
C ASP A 110 -13.93 -18.01 6.44
N ILE A 111 -13.68 -18.24 5.17
CA ILE A 111 -13.93 -17.25 4.11
C ILE A 111 -15.42 -17.22 3.61
#